data_b71cdb2e04a5bd619556e2aa181744f8
#
_entry.id   b71cdb2e04a5bd619556e2aa181744f8
#
_cell.length_a   1.000
_cell.length_b   1.000
_cell.length_c   1.000
_cell.angle_alpha   90.00
_cell.angle_beta   90.00
_cell.angle_gamma   90.00
#
_symmetry.space_group_name_H-M   'P 1'
#
loop_
_entity.id
_entity.type
_entity.pdbx_description
1 polymer ?
#
loop_
_entity_poly.entity_id
_entity_poly.type
_entity_poly.pdbx_seq_one_letter_code
_entity_poly.pdbx_strand_id
1 'polypeptide(L)'
;MKGDTQTNRDTETRARIEEHWAASESGDAGVEHEIYAADAVLDYPQSGERFRGRAKIQAQRGGHPAERHFVVRRISGSGNLWISECVITYDGKPTHSVSIMEFDRGSVAHETQYFADLFPAAPWRASLTEPVPGTPSGGPISAP
;
A
#
# COMPACT_ATOMS: atom_id res chain seq x y z
N MET A 1 4.81 31.66 4.11
CA MET A 1 3.42 31.67 3.65
C MET A 1 2.81 30.28 3.87
N LYS A 2 1.55 30.24 4.25
CA LYS A 2 0.88 28.97 4.60
C LYS A 2 0.90 27.95 3.47
N GLY A 3 0.65 28.37 2.22
CA GLY A 3 0.62 27.49 1.06
C GLY A 3 1.97 26.82 0.81
N ASP A 4 3.05 27.59 0.89
CA ASP A 4 4.39 27.06 0.68
C ASP A 4 4.78 26.08 1.77
N THR A 5 4.39 26.35 3.03
CA THR A 5 4.67 25.47 4.16
C THR A 5 3.91 24.14 4.01
N GLN A 6 2.65 24.18 3.58
CA GLN A 6 1.87 22.96 3.34
C GLN A 6 2.43 22.18 2.17
N THR A 7 2.81 22.86 1.08
CA THR A 7 3.44 22.22 -0.07
C THR A 7 4.76 21.53 0.32
N ASN A 8 5.57 22.19 1.16
CA ASN A 8 6.82 21.62 1.65
C ASN A 8 6.58 20.38 2.51
N ARG A 9 5.58 20.45 3.40
CA ARG A 9 5.20 19.29 4.23
C ARG A 9 4.69 18.14 3.39
N ASP A 10 3.90 18.43 2.37
CA ASP A 10 3.39 17.40 1.47
C ASP A 10 4.52 16.75 0.68
N THR A 11 5.50 17.53 0.22
CA THR A 11 6.68 17.00 -0.45
C THR A 11 7.49 16.09 0.47
N GLU A 12 7.68 16.49 1.72
CA GLU A 12 8.39 15.68 2.72
C GLU A 12 7.62 14.40 3.05
N THR A 13 6.30 14.49 3.21
CA THR A 13 5.46 13.31 3.50
C THR A 13 5.51 12.34 2.33
N ARG A 14 5.39 12.83 1.10
CA ARG A 14 5.50 11.99 -0.09
C ARG A 14 6.84 11.26 -0.13
N ALA A 15 7.93 11.97 0.14
CA ALA A 15 9.27 11.39 0.14
C ALA A 15 9.40 10.27 1.19
N ARG A 16 8.81 10.47 2.37
CA ARG A 16 8.82 9.45 3.41
C ARG A 16 8.01 8.21 3.04
N ILE A 17 6.88 8.40 2.34
CA ILE A 17 6.07 7.29 1.84
C ILE A 17 6.84 6.53 0.75
N GLU A 18 7.49 7.24 -0.15
CA GLU A 18 8.33 6.62 -1.18
C GLU A 18 9.47 5.81 -0.55
N GLU A 19 10.11 6.34 0.47
CA GLU A 19 11.16 5.63 1.21
C GLU A 19 10.61 4.38 1.92
N HIS A 20 9.42 4.48 2.50
CA HIS A 20 8.74 3.33 3.12
C HIS A 20 8.56 2.19 2.13
N TRP A 21 8.03 2.46 0.93
CA TRP A 21 7.82 1.43 -0.07
C TRP A 21 9.14 0.90 -0.66
N ALA A 22 10.14 1.75 -0.82
CA ALA A 22 11.46 1.32 -1.24
C ALA A 22 12.09 0.38 -0.22
N ALA A 23 11.91 0.67 1.07
CA ALA A 23 12.39 -0.19 2.15
C ALA A 23 11.62 -1.51 2.20
N SER A 24 10.31 -1.49 1.90
CA SER A 24 9.51 -2.71 1.77
C SER A 24 10.06 -3.61 0.67
N GLU A 25 10.41 -3.03 -0.48
CA GLU A 25 10.99 -3.78 -1.60
C GLU A 25 12.37 -4.34 -1.27
N SER A 26 13.23 -3.54 -0.62
CA SER A 26 14.59 -3.97 -0.29
C SER A 26 14.66 -4.91 0.91
N GLY A 27 13.57 -5.05 1.66
CA GLY A 27 13.53 -5.88 2.87
C GLY A 27 14.16 -5.22 4.10
N ASP A 28 14.32 -3.91 4.09
CA ASP A 28 14.83 -3.16 5.24
C ASP A 28 13.69 -2.86 6.21
N ALA A 29 13.39 -3.82 7.09
CA ALA A 29 12.25 -3.73 8.01
C ALA A 29 12.37 -2.54 8.97
N GLY A 30 13.57 -2.17 9.37
CA GLY A 30 13.79 -1.02 10.25
C GLY A 30 13.34 0.29 9.58
N VAL A 31 13.85 0.54 8.40
CA VAL A 31 13.50 1.75 7.63
C VAL A 31 12.03 1.72 7.22
N GLU A 32 11.54 0.57 6.79
CA GLU A 32 10.13 0.41 6.40
C GLU A 32 9.16 0.88 7.48
N HIS A 33 9.47 0.62 8.75
CA HIS A 33 8.55 0.88 9.85
C HIS A 33 8.82 2.19 10.59
N GLU A 34 9.82 2.96 10.20
CA GLU A 34 10.09 4.27 10.78
C GLU A 34 8.95 5.27 10.59
N ILE A 35 8.16 5.11 9.53
CA ILE A 35 7.05 6.02 9.22
C ILE A 35 5.92 5.95 10.26
N TYR A 36 5.82 4.84 11.01
CA TYR A 36 4.75 4.60 11.97
C TYR A 36 5.04 5.22 13.32
N ALA A 37 4.00 5.81 13.93
CA ALA A 37 4.04 6.14 15.35
C ALA A 37 4.17 4.85 16.18
N ALA A 38 4.73 4.95 17.38
CA ALA A 38 4.91 3.78 18.24
C ALA A 38 3.58 3.07 18.55
N ASP A 39 2.49 3.84 18.68
CA ASP A 39 1.15 3.36 18.95
C ASP A 39 0.25 3.28 17.72
N ALA A 40 0.84 3.29 16.52
CA ALA A 40 0.09 3.21 15.27
C ALA A 40 -0.78 1.96 15.21
N VAL A 41 -1.87 2.06 14.44
CA VAL A 41 -2.81 0.96 14.24
C VAL A 41 -2.87 0.65 12.75
N LEU A 42 -2.80 -0.63 12.40
CA LEU A 42 -3.01 -1.11 11.04
C LEU A 42 -4.24 -2.00 11.01
N ASP A 43 -5.17 -1.67 10.12
CA ASP A 43 -6.40 -2.44 9.92
C ASP A 43 -6.41 -3.15 8.57
N TYR A 44 -6.79 -4.42 8.60
CA TYR A 44 -7.12 -5.21 7.42
C TYR A 44 -8.64 -5.46 7.42
N PRO A 45 -9.45 -4.57 6.83
CA PRO A 45 -10.92 -4.74 6.89
C PRO A 45 -11.42 -6.04 6.28
N GLN A 46 -10.73 -6.56 5.27
CA GLN A 46 -11.16 -7.78 4.58
C GLN A 46 -11.11 -9.01 5.49
N SER A 47 -10.15 -9.08 6.39
CA SER A 47 -10.05 -10.16 7.38
C SER A 47 -10.64 -9.78 8.73
N GLY A 48 -10.91 -8.48 8.95
CA GLY A 48 -11.39 -7.97 10.22
C GLY A 48 -10.32 -7.88 11.30
N GLU A 49 -9.04 -7.89 10.91
CA GLU A 49 -7.93 -7.87 11.85
C GLU A 49 -7.39 -6.46 12.08
N ARG A 50 -6.99 -6.19 13.30
CA ARG A 50 -6.30 -4.96 13.69
C ARG A 50 -4.98 -5.30 14.38
N PHE A 51 -3.90 -4.67 13.92
CA PHE A 51 -2.59 -4.77 14.56
C PHE A 51 -2.34 -3.46 15.31
N ARG A 52 -2.21 -3.54 16.63
CA ARG A 52 -2.04 -2.35 17.45
C ARG A 52 -0.59 -2.22 17.88
N GLY A 53 0.02 -1.10 17.48
CA GLY A 53 1.39 -0.74 17.80
C GLY A 53 2.37 -1.12 16.70
N ARG A 54 3.36 -0.25 16.50
CA ARG A 54 4.40 -0.43 15.47
C ARG A 54 5.09 -1.80 15.59
N ALA A 55 5.33 -2.26 16.79
CA ALA A 55 6.00 -3.55 17.01
C ALA A 55 5.21 -4.72 16.44
N LYS A 56 3.88 -4.72 16.62
CA LYS A 56 3.02 -5.78 16.07
C LYS A 56 2.88 -5.67 14.57
N ILE A 57 2.80 -4.45 14.03
CA ILE A 57 2.77 -4.22 12.59
C ILE A 57 4.04 -4.81 11.95
N GLN A 58 5.19 -4.49 12.50
CA GLN A 58 6.47 -4.99 12.00
C GLN A 58 6.57 -6.52 12.13
N ALA A 59 6.14 -7.07 13.27
CA ALA A 59 6.22 -8.50 13.53
C ALA A 59 5.37 -9.31 12.53
N GLN A 60 4.14 -8.88 12.26
CA GLN A 60 3.27 -9.60 11.33
C GLN A 60 3.78 -9.52 9.87
N ARG A 61 4.36 -8.39 9.48
CA ARG A 61 4.95 -8.25 8.15
C ARG A 61 6.22 -9.09 8.01
N GLY A 62 7.06 -9.09 9.04
CA GLY A 62 8.28 -9.90 9.07
C GLY A 62 8.02 -11.39 9.13
N GLY A 63 6.85 -11.80 9.63
CA GLY A 63 6.44 -13.19 9.70
C GLY A 63 5.75 -13.72 8.43
N HIS A 64 5.58 -12.87 7.42
CA HIS A 64 4.91 -13.29 6.19
C HIS A 64 5.74 -14.36 5.47
N PRO A 65 5.14 -15.52 5.10
CA PRO A 65 5.90 -16.64 4.55
C PRO A 65 6.31 -16.48 3.10
N ALA A 66 5.67 -15.58 2.34
CA ALA A 66 5.93 -15.44 0.90
C ALA A 66 7.07 -14.45 0.63
N GLU A 67 7.80 -14.69 -0.47
CA GLU A 67 8.68 -13.68 -1.05
C GLU A 67 7.83 -12.57 -1.65
N ARG A 68 8.12 -11.32 -1.29
CA ARG A 68 7.30 -10.18 -1.68
C ARG A 68 8.09 -9.19 -2.52
N HIS A 69 7.44 -8.67 -3.56
CA HIS A 69 7.94 -7.56 -4.36
C HIS A 69 6.87 -6.48 -4.44
N PHE A 70 7.29 -5.22 -4.38
CA PHE A 70 6.39 -4.07 -4.31
C PHE A 70 6.64 -3.16 -5.51
N VAL A 71 5.58 -2.86 -6.25
CA VAL A 71 5.61 -1.83 -7.31
C VAL A 71 4.59 -0.77 -6.97
N VAL A 72 5.06 0.44 -6.71
CA VAL A 72 4.18 1.58 -6.43
C VAL A 72 3.64 2.10 -7.75
N ARG A 73 2.33 2.17 -7.85
CA ARG A 73 1.67 2.71 -9.04
C ARG A 73 1.35 4.18 -8.87
N ARG A 74 0.93 4.60 -7.68
CA ARG A 74 0.53 5.97 -7.44
C ARG A 74 0.54 6.26 -5.94
N ILE A 75 1.01 7.46 -5.59
CA ILE A 75 0.90 8.01 -4.24
C ILE A 75 0.15 9.33 -4.38
N SER A 76 -0.94 9.48 -3.66
CA SER A 76 -1.79 10.67 -3.72
C SER A 76 -2.16 11.11 -2.32
N GLY A 77 -2.24 12.40 -2.10
CA GLY A 77 -2.69 12.93 -0.83
C GLY A 77 -2.21 14.34 -0.58
N SER A 78 -2.61 14.87 0.56
CA SER A 78 -2.11 16.11 1.13
C SER A 78 -2.45 16.15 2.62
N GLY A 79 -1.73 16.95 3.37
CA GLY A 79 -1.95 17.05 4.80
C GLY A 79 -1.73 15.70 5.48
N ASN A 80 -2.74 15.25 6.21
CA ASN A 80 -2.66 14.05 7.04
C ASN A 80 -3.25 12.79 6.39
N LEU A 81 -3.75 12.88 5.15
CA LEU A 81 -4.35 11.73 4.48
C LEU A 81 -3.63 11.41 3.18
N TRP A 82 -3.08 10.21 3.10
CA TRP A 82 -2.32 9.76 1.94
C TRP A 82 -2.72 8.36 1.52
N ILE A 83 -2.80 8.16 0.22
CA ILE A 83 -3.17 6.88 -0.38
C ILE A 83 -2.04 6.40 -1.27
N SER A 84 -1.62 5.16 -1.07
CA SER A 84 -0.65 4.48 -1.95
C SER A 84 -1.35 3.33 -2.64
N GLU A 85 -1.22 3.27 -3.96
CA GLU A 85 -1.72 2.19 -4.78
C GLU A 85 -0.53 1.40 -5.30
N CYS A 86 -0.48 0.13 -4.97
CA CYS A 86 0.65 -0.75 -5.27
C CYS A 86 0.19 -2.04 -5.93
N VAL A 87 1.11 -2.69 -6.62
CA VAL A 87 1.00 -4.12 -6.92
C VAL A 87 2.04 -4.83 -6.07
N ILE A 88 1.58 -5.75 -5.24
CA ILE A 88 2.46 -6.57 -4.41
C ILE A 88 2.43 -7.98 -4.97
N THR A 89 3.61 -8.53 -5.27
CA THR A 89 3.74 -9.89 -5.75
C THR A 89 4.16 -10.79 -4.61
N TYR A 90 3.35 -11.81 -4.35
CA TYR A 90 3.60 -12.82 -3.31
C TYR A 90 3.96 -14.14 -3.99
N ASP A 91 5.23 -14.54 -3.89
CA ASP A 91 5.75 -15.74 -4.57
C ASP A 91 5.38 -15.77 -6.06
N GLY A 92 5.56 -14.64 -6.73
CA GLY A 92 5.26 -14.48 -8.16
C GLY A 92 3.81 -14.18 -8.49
N LYS A 93 2.89 -14.16 -7.50
CA LYS A 93 1.47 -13.88 -7.74
C LYS A 93 1.16 -12.42 -7.43
N PRO A 94 0.77 -11.61 -8.44
CA PRO A 94 0.47 -10.20 -8.21
C PRO A 94 -0.87 -10.01 -7.50
N THR A 95 -0.91 -9.01 -6.62
CA THR A 95 -2.08 -8.61 -5.84
C THR A 95 -2.14 -7.10 -5.83
N HIS A 96 -3.30 -6.52 -6.10
CA HIS A 96 -3.48 -5.08 -5.95
C HIS A 96 -3.60 -4.74 -4.47
N SER A 97 -2.96 -3.65 -4.07
CA SER A 97 -3.02 -3.16 -2.70
C SER A 97 -3.32 -1.67 -2.69
N VAL A 98 -4.22 -1.29 -1.80
CA VAL A 98 -4.49 0.13 -1.50
C VAL A 98 -4.20 0.35 -0.03
N SER A 99 -3.26 1.24 0.26
CA SER A 99 -2.89 1.63 1.61
C SER A 99 -3.36 3.06 1.85
N ILE A 100 -4.18 3.25 2.88
CA ILE A 100 -4.69 4.55 3.30
C ILE A 100 -4.00 4.89 4.61
N MET A 101 -3.12 5.90 4.57
CA MET A 101 -2.34 6.33 5.72
C MET A 101 -2.90 7.63 6.28
N GLU A 102 -3.21 7.62 7.57
CA GLU A 102 -3.63 8.80 8.31
C GLU A 102 -2.49 9.20 9.24
N PHE A 103 -1.95 10.39 9.03
CA PHE A 103 -0.82 10.91 9.79
C PHE A 103 -1.29 11.76 10.96
N ASP A 104 -0.54 11.72 12.05
CA ASP A 104 -0.69 12.62 13.17
C ASP A 104 0.72 12.99 13.63
N ARG A 105 0.99 14.30 13.72
CA ARG A 105 2.29 14.83 14.16
C ARG A 105 3.46 14.26 13.33
N GLY A 106 3.24 14.08 12.03
CA GLY A 106 4.26 13.66 11.10
C GLY A 106 4.55 12.16 11.04
N SER A 107 3.79 11.34 11.74
CA SER A 107 3.91 9.87 11.67
C SER A 107 2.57 9.24 11.37
N VAL A 108 2.57 8.06 10.79
CA VAL A 108 1.34 7.31 10.55
C VAL A 108 0.75 6.87 11.88
N ALA A 109 -0.45 7.35 12.17
CA ALA A 109 -1.20 6.94 13.36
C ALA A 109 -2.14 5.77 13.04
N HIS A 110 -2.68 5.74 11.83
CA HIS A 110 -3.61 4.70 11.40
C HIS A 110 -3.40 4.40 9.92
N GLU A 111 -3.21 3.15 9.61
CA GLU A 111 -3.19 2.67 8.24
C GLU A 111 -4.32 1.68 8.03
N THR A 112 -5.05 1.84 6.92
CA THR A 112 -6.04 0.87 6.47
C THR A 112 -5.54 0.30 5.15
N GLN A 113 -5.43 -1.02 5.04
CA GLN A 113 -4.88 -1.63 3.84
C GLN A 113 -5.83 -2.70 3.30
N TYR A 114 -6.09 -2.60 2.00
CA TYR A 114 -6.90 -3.55 1.26
C TYR A 114 -6.03 -4.30 0.27
N PHE A 115 -6.34 -5.58 0.06
CA PHE A 115 -5.66 -6.44 -0.88
C PHE A 115 -6.70 -7.06 -1.81
N ALA A 116 -6.40 -7.08 -3.11
CA ALA A 116 -7.33 -7.62 -4.09
C ALA A 116 -6.59 -8.49 -5.10
N ASP A 117 -6.92 -9.76 -5.12
CA ASP A 117 -6.40 -10.66 -6.13
C ASP A 117 -6.89 -10.27 -7.52
N LEU A 118 -6.07 -10.53 -8.53
CA LEU A 118 -6.49 -10.35 -9.91
C LEU A 118 -7.58 -11.39 -10.24
N PHE A 119 -8.45 -11.01 -11.19
CA PHE A 119 -9.44 -11.94 -11.71
C PHE A 119 -9.53 -11.75 -13.24
N PRO A 120 -9.96 -12.78 -13.98
CA PRO A 120 -10.07 -12.70 -15.43
C PRO A 120 -11.16 -11.73 -15.85
N ALA A 121 -10.98 -11.11 -17.02
CA ALA A 121 -12.01 -10.24 -17.60
C ALA A 121 -13.24 -11.07 -17.97
N ALA A 122 -14.42 -10.54 -17.63
CA ALA A 122 -15.68 -11.22 -17.93
C ALA A 122 -15.98 -11.17 -19.43
N PRO A 123 -16.26 -12.32 -20.10
CA PRO A 123 -16.49 -12.34 -21.54
C PRO A 123 -17.64 -11.47 -22.04
N TRP A 124 -18.69 -11.31 -21.23
CA TRP A 124 -19.90 -10.57 -21.69
C TRP A 124 -19.63 -9.10 -21.97
N ARG A 125 -18.56 -8.52 -21.42
CA ARG A 125 -18.23 -7.10 -21.61
C ARG A 125 -17.01 -6.89 -22.50
N ALA A 126 -16.49 -7.94 -23.14
CA ALA A 126 -15.24 -7.88 -23.91
C ALA A 126 -15.27 -6.84 -25.05
N SER A 127 -16.42 -6.65 -25.70
CA SER A 127 -16.56 -5.70 -26.79
C SER A 127 -16.54 -4.24 -26.33
N LEU A 128 -16.63 -3.99 -25.03
CA LEU A 128 -16.71 -2.65 -24.45
C LEU A 128 -15.39 -2.23 -23.78
N THR A 129 -14.37 -3.10 -23.76
CA THR A 129 -13.19 -2.90 -22.93
C THR A 129 -11.92 -2.85 -23.75
N GLU A 130 -10.92 -2.24 -23.15
CA GLU A 130 -9.52 -2.28 -23.60
C GLU A 130 -8.65 -2.53 -22.38
N PRO A 131 -7.42 -3.06 -22.56
CA PRO A 131 -6.54 -3.31 -21.39
C PRO A 131 -6.15 -2.01 -20.69
N VAL A 132 -6.08 -2.06 -19.36
CA VAL A 132 -5.51 -0.96 -18.57
C VAL A 132 -4.00 -0.98 -18.75
N PRO A 133 -3.37 0.12 -19.23
CA PRO A 133 -1.93 0.12 -19.45
C PRO A 133 -1.14 -0.08 -18.17
N GLY A 134 -0.07 -0.87 -18.23
CA GLY A 134 0.89 -1.01 -17.15
C GLY A 134 0.41 -1.80 -15.96
N THR A 135 -0.72 -2.48 -16.03
CA THR A 135 -1.19 -3.35 -14.96
C THR A 135 -1.08 -4.82 -15.35
N PRO A 136 -0.82 -5.73 -14.39
CA PRO A 136 -0.92 -7.14 -14.68
C PRO A 136 -2.35 -7.50 -15.05
N SER A 137 -2.51 -8.44 -15.98
CA SER A 137 -3.84 -8.94 -16.35
C SER A 137 -4.22 -10.13 -15.48
N GLY A 138 -5.52 -10.32 -15.30
CA GLY A 138 -6.06 -11.53 -14.69
C GLY A 138 -5.79 -12.75 -15.57
N GLY A 139 -5.69 -13.91 -14.95
CA GLY A 139 -5.45 -15.13 -15.69
C GLY A 139 -6.62 -15.53 -16.61
N PRO A 140 -6.38 -16.46 -17.54
CA PRO A 140 -7.41 -16.93 -18.47
C PRO A 140 -8.43 -17.86 -17.84
N ILE A 141 -8.29 -18.14 -16.58
CA ILE A 141 -9.13 -19.09 -15.84
C ILE A 141 -10.43 -18.39 -15.46
N SER A 142 -11.51 -19.10 -15.44
CA SER A 142 -12.85 -18.65 -15.17
C SER A 142 -13.02 -17.26 -14.53
N ALA A 143 -13.71 -16.37 -15.23
CA ALA A 143 -14.07 -15.06 -14.73
C ALA A 143 -15.04 -15.16 -13.55
N PRO A 144 -14.94 -14.25 -12.59
CA PRO A 144 -15.92 -14.17 -11.51
C PRO A 144 -17.28 -13.74 -12.00
#